data_4e9a6ceca111f7cd14d07cdb0dca5bd2
#
_entry.id   4e9a6ceca111f7cd14d07cdb0dca5bd2
#
_cell.length_a   1.000
_cell.length_b   1.000
_cell.length_c   1.000
_cell.angle_alpha   90.00
_cell.angle_beta   90.00
_cell.angle_gamma   90.00
#
_symmetry.space_group_name_H-M   'P 1'
#
loop_
_entity.id
_entity.type
_entity.pdbx_description
1 polymer ?
#
loop_
_entity_poly.entity_id
_entity_poly.type
_entity_poly.pdbx_seq_one_letter_code
_entity_poly.pdbx_strand_id
1 'polypeptide(L)'
;QEGNVRADEETIEQVGAAVTLLVERIRERSLPVTPFEATLFGLGIYSDTGSFSYSTTTHRDLEAAGFLLRNGMNLEIIQRFTGEALQEQQQAILNSLLLNVREFALDGLRIIVSTHRQPKYEGGLAAITSKLKETLGADAAIAIVEMQKRVYLVCRAGSKRIHFQPLLAEWGGGGHAQAGSANIRNASLEQVFERVCSSLHRIVSPAVTARLMMSAPVKTIPPHMTIEEAAGHMYRYGHTGFPVEADGRLVGIIS
;
A
#
# COMPACT_ATOMS: atom_id res chain seq x y z
N GLN A 1 4.85 2.92 19.01
CA GLN A 1 4.01 1.84 19.60
C GLN A 1 4.37 1.78 21.07
N GLU A 2 3.40 2.00 21.95
CA GLU A 2 3.59 1.74 23.38
C GLU A 2 3.83 0.23 23.55
N GLY A 3 4.97 -0.13 24.14
CA GLY A 3 5.32 -1.52 24.40
C GLY A 3 4.44 -2.08 25.50
N ASN A 4 3.96 -3.30 25.33
CA ASN A 4 3.21 -4.03 26.35
C ASN A 4 4.10 -4.97 27.20
N VAL A 5 5.42 -4.85 27.05
CA VAL A 5 6.43 -5.60 27.81
C VAL A 5 7.08 -4.65 28.82
N ARG A 6 7.07 -5.04 30.11
CA ARG A 6 7.81 -4.32 31.15
C ARG A 6 9.30 -4.62 31.00
N ALA A 7 10.11 -3.59 30.83
CA ALA A 7 11.57 -3.67 30.73
C ALA A 7 12.21 -2.68 31.69
N ASP A 8 13.40 -3.00 32.17
CA ASP A 8 14.18 -2.09 33.04
C ASP A 8 14.78 -0.91 32.26
N GLU A 9 14.99 -1.09 30.95
CA GLU A 9 15.39 -0.03 30.01
C GLU A 9 14.54 -0.11 28.74
N GLU A 10 14.02 1.02 28.30
CA GLU A 10 13.23 1.14 27.08
C GLU A 10 13.81 2.26 26.20
N THR A 11 13.94 1.99 24.92
CA THR A 11 14.32 3.01 23.92
C THR A 11 13.28 3.01 22.80
N ILE A 12 12.56 4.13 22.68
CA ILE A 12 11.52 4.32 21.65
C ILE A 12 11.92 5.52 20.80
N GLU A 13 12.23 5.26 19.54
CA GLU A 13 12.55 6.31 18.58
C GLU A 13 11.90 6.00 17.21
N GLN A 14 11.72 7.05 16.39
CA GLN A 14 11.18 6.90 15.05
C GLN A 14 12.27 6.49 14.07
N VAL A 15 12.36 5.21 13.79
CA VAL A 15 13.24 4.58 12.80
C VAL A 15 12.44 3.54 12.02
N GLY A 16 12.91 3.17 10.85
CA GLY A 16 12.25 2.15 10.01
C GLY A 16 12.30 0.75 10.60
N ALA A 17 13.39 0.41 11.29
CA ALA A 17 13.61 -0.88 11.92
C ALA A 17 14.10 -0.74 13.36
N ALA A 18 13.54 -1.52 14.30
CA ALA A 18 14.03 -1.54 15.68
C ALA A 18 15.50 -1.98 15.78
N VAL A 19 15.96 -2.83 14.87
CA VAL A 19 17.35 -3.28 14.74
C VAL A 19 18.30 -2.13 14.48
N THR A 20 17.86 -1.05 13.84
CA THR A 20 18.67 0.16 13.62
C THR A 20 19.20 0.73 14.94
N LEU A 21 18.34 0.84 15.95
CA LEU A 21 18.73 1.33 17.29
C LEU A 21 19.77 0.40 17.96
N LEU A 22 19.62 -0.90 17.76
CA LEU A 22 20.59 -1.87 18.28
C LEU A 22 21.96 -1.72 17.60
N VAL A 23 21.98 -1.57 16.28
CA VAL A 23 23.20 -1.39 15.49
C VAL A 23 23.91 -0.08 15.87
N GLU A 24 23.18 1.00 16.11
CA GLU A 24 23.73 2.26 16.59
C GLU A 24 24.44 2.10 17.93
N ARG A 25 23.80 1.41 18.90
CA ARG A 25 24.41 1.11 20.20
C ARG A 25 25.68 0.26 20.09
N ILE A 26 25.68 -0.73 19.17
CA ILE A 26 26.86 -1.55 18.87
C ILE A 26 28.00 -0.67 18.35
N ARG A 27 27.69 0.25 17.42
CA ARG A 27 28.66 1.19 16.84
C ARG A 27 29.20 2.16 17.89
N GLU A 28 28.35 2.75 18.71
CA GLU A 28 28.74 3.69 19.78
C GLU A 28 29.67 3.04 20.81
N ARG A 29 29.40 1.79 21.15
CA ARG A 29 30.19 1.03 22.10
C ARG A 29 31.41 0.35 21.47
N SER A 30 31.65 0.56 20.16
CA SER A 30 32.71 -0.07 19.38
C SER A 30 32.78 -1.59 19.56
N LEU A 31 31.63 -2.23 19.66
CA LEU A 31 31.57 -3.70 19.79
C LEU A 31 31.91 -4.35 18.44
N PRO A 32 32.68 -5.43 18.43
CA PRO A 32 32.96 -6.17 17.20
C PRO A 32 31.70 -6.83 16.68
N VAL A 33 31.53 -6.84 15.36
CA VAL A 33 30.42 -7.49 14.66
C VAL A 33 30.99 -8.46 13.64
N THR A 34 30.63 -9.71 13.74
CA THR A 34 31.02 -10.74 12.76
C THR A 34 30.20 -10.60 11.46
N PRO A 35 30.68 -11.10 10.31
CA PRO A 35 29.91 -11.08 9.05
C PRO A 35 28.56 -11.80 9.16
N PHE A 36 28.43 -12.82 9.99
CA PHE A 36 27.17 -13.49 10.25
C PHE A 36 26.18 -12.60 10.99
N GLU A 37 26.60 -11.96 12.08
CA GLU A 37 25.78 -11.01 12.85
C GLU A 37 25.40 -9.80 12.01
N ALA A 38 26.35 -9.25 11.23
CA ALA A 38 26.09 -8.16 10.31
C ALA A 38 25.00 -8.52 9.30
N THR A 39 25.04 -9.74 8.77
CA THR A 39 24.01 -10.24 7.83
C THR A 39 22.66 -10.44 8.53
N LEU A 40 22.64 -10.95 9.75
CA LEU A 40 21.43 -11.17 10.53
C LEU A 40 20.76 -9.82 10.89
N PHE A 41 21.51 -8.85 11.37
CA PHE A 41 20.99 -7.51 11.64
C PHE A 41 20.51 -6.83 10.35
N GLY A 42 21.25 -6.99 9.26
CA GLY A 42 20.88 -6.50 7.94
C GLY A 42 19.54 -7.06 7.47
N LEU A 43 19.28 -8.36 7.67
CA LEU A 43 17.98 -8.97 7.37
C LEU A 43 16.84 -8.26 8.11
N GLY A 44 16.99 -7.93 9.38
CA GLY A 44 15.99 -7.19 10.15
C GLY A 44 15.73 -5.80 9.56
N ILE A 45 16.78 -5.05 9.24
CA ILE A 45 16.63 -3.70 8.63
C ILE A 45 15.92 -3.80 7.27
N TYR A 46 16.39 -4.69 6.38
CA TYR A 46 15.81 -4.86 5.05
C TYR A 46 14.34 -5.30 5.10
N SER A 47 13.99 -6.21 6.03
CA SER A 47 12.62 -6.69 6.21
C SER A 47 11.67 -5.57 6.66
N ASP A 48 12.03 -4.83 7.73
CA ASP A 48 11.17 -3.82 8.34
C ASP A 48 11.04 -2.55 7.50
N THR A 49 12.06 -2.26 6.68
CA THR A 49 12.08 -1.11 5.77
C THR A 49 11.59 -1.44 4.35
N GLY A 50 11.21 -2.70 4.09
CA GLY A 50 10.88 -3.16 2.74
C GLY A 50 12.00 -2.91 1.74
N SER A 51 13.23 -3.29 2.10
CA SER A 51 14.45 -2.99 1.33
C SER A 51 14.63 -1.47 1.09
N PHE A 52 14.36 -0.68 2.11
CA PHE A 52 14.40 0.80 2.14
C PHE A 52 13.33 1.50 1.28
N SER A 53 12.29 0.79 0.85
CA SER A 53 11.22 1.36 0.00
C SER A 53 10.03 1.89 0.79
N TYR A 54 9.88 1.57 2.08
CA TYR A 54 8.77 2.04 2.89
C TYR A 54 8.94 3.50 3.32
N SER A 55 7.83 4.23 3.44
CA SER A 55 7.82 5.64 3.87
C SER A 55 8.28 5.85 5.32
N THR A 56 8.36 4.79 6.11
CA THR A 56 8.90 4.77 7.47
C THR A 56 10.42 4.70 7.52
N THR A 57 11.09 4.43 6.40
CA THR A 57 12.55 4.36 6.31
C THR A 57 13.19 5.71 6.59
N THR A 58 14.21 5.72 7.41
CA THR A 58 14.97 6.91 7.79
C THR A 58 16.42 6.84 7.30
N HIS A 59 17.11 7.98 7.30
CA HIS A 59 18.56 8.01 7.01
C HIS A 59 19.37 7.14 7.97
N ARG A 60 18.91 6.99 9.23
CA ARG A 60 19.57 6.17 10.26
C ARG A 60 19.59 4.70 9.87
N ASP A 61 18.51 4.19 9.24
CA ASP A 61 18.43 2.81 8.74
C ASP A 61 19.48 2.55 7.64
N LEU A 62 19.68 3.53 6.75
CA LEU A 62 20.71 3.47 5.71
C LEU A 62 22.13 3.53 6.28
N GLU A 63 22.37 4.38 7.29
CA GLU A 63 23.67 4.47 7.97
C GLU A 63 23.99 3.17 8.72
N ALA A 64 23.03 2.59 9.42
CA ALA A 64 23.17 1.31 10.10
C ALA A 64 23.49 0.19 9.10
N ALA A 65 22.77 0.12 7.97
CA ALA A 65 23.06 -0.84 6.92
C ALA A 65 24.44 -0.64 6.31
N GLY A 66 24.87 0.62 6.09
CA GLY A 66 26.21 0.95 5.62
C GLY A 66 27.31 0.51 6.60
N PHE A 67 27.07 0.64 7.91
CA PHE A 67 27.97 0.10 8.95
C PHE A 67 28.04 -1.43 8.88
N LEU A 68 26.90 -2.12 8.79
CA LEU A 68 26.86 -3.58 8.68
C LEU A 68 27.55 -4.09 7.42
N LEU A 69 27.40 -3.38 6.29
CA LEU A 69 28.07 -3.74 5.04
C LEU A 69 29.60 -3.67 5.17
N ARG A 70 30.13 -2.64 5.85
CA ARG A 70 31.58 -2.54 6.15
C ARG A 70 32.07 -3.68 7.06
N ASN A 71 31.19 -4.27 7.88
CA ASN A 71 31.48 -5.41 8.74
C ASN A 71 31.16 -6.77 8.09
N GLY A 72 31.02 -6.81 6.76
CA GLY A 72 30.90 -8.06 6.01
C GLY A 72 29.49 -8.60 5.86
N MET A 73 28.45 -7.73 6.00
CA MET A 73 27.07 -8.09 5.66
C MET A 73 26.99 -8.65 4.23
N ASN A 74 26.39 -9.81 4.07
CA ASN A 74 26.25 -10.47 2.78
C ASN A 74 24.91 -10.13 2.14
N LEU A 75 24.95 -9.27 1.09
CA LEU A 75 23.75 -8.84 0.37
C LEU A 75 23.07 -9.94 -0.44
N GLU A 76 23.81 -10.94 -0.91
CA GLU A 76 23.22 -12.08 -1.63
C GLU A 76 22.34 -12.92 -0.70
N ILE A 77 22.81 -13.14 0.53
CA ILE A 77 22.01 -13.81 1.56
C ILE A 77 20.77 -12.98 1.88
N ILE A 78 20.93 -11.67 2.10
CA ILE A 78 19.80 -10.78 2.36
C ILE A 78 18.78 -10.87 1.22
N GLN A 79 19.22 -10.71 -0.02
CA GLN A 79 18.37 -10.79 -1.20
C GLN A 79 17.65 -12.14 -1.31
N ARG A 80 18.31 -13.23 -0.93
CA ARG A 80 17.71 -14.57 -0.92
C ARG A 80 16.59 -14.72 0.11
N PHE A 81 16.68 -14.03 1.26
CA PHE A 81 15.69 -14.13 2.34
C PHE A 81 14.66 -13.01 2.33
N THR A 82 14.98 -11.84 1.78
CA THR A 82 14.05 -10.70 1.63
C THR A 82 13.46 -10.63 0.24
N GLY A 83 14.16 -11.15 -0.77
CA GLY A 83 13.65 -11.29 -2.12
C GLY A 83 12.57 -12.36 -2.14
N GLU A 84 11.37 -11.99 -2.53
CA GLU A 84 10.30 -12.92 -2.88
C GLU A 84 10.62 -13.64 -4.19
N ALA A 85 11.73 -14.40 -4.23
CA ALA A 85 11.98 -15.31 -5.33
C ALA A 85 10.90 -16.40 -5.25
N LEU A 86 9.93 -16.32 -6.12
CA LEU A 86 8.89 -17.33 -6.23
C LEU A 86 9.55 -18.69 -6.53
N GLN A 87 9.12 -19.73 -5.82
CA GLN A 87 9.51 -21.11 -6.11
C GLN A 87 8.99 -21.51 -7.50
N GLU A 88 9.53 -22.56 -8.08
CA GLU A 88 9.18 -23.01 -9.44
C GLU A 88 7.66 -23.21 -9.60
N GLN A 89 6.99 -23.83 -8.65
CA GLN A 89 5.54 -24.01 -8.65
C GLN A 89 4.78 -22.67 -8.56
N GLN A 90 5.25 -21.76 -7.74
CA GLN A 90 4.66 -20.43 -7.61
C GLN A 90 4.87 -19.60 -8.88
N GLN A 91 6.01 -19.74 -9.53
CA GLN A 91 6.29 -19.11 -10.84
C GLN A 91 5.34 -19.65 -11.92
N ALA A 92 5.06 -20.95 -11.91
CA ALA A 92 4.10 -21.56 -12.83
C ALA A 92 2.67 -21.00 -12.61
N ILE A 93 2.25 -20.82 -11.35
CA ILE A 93 0.98 -20.18 -11.01
C ILE A 93 0.96 -18.73 -11.51
N LEU A 94 2.02 -17.94 -11.26
CA LEU A 94 2.11 -16.56 -11.71
C LEU A 94 2.00 -16.48 -13.24
N ASN A 95 2.72 -17.32 -13.97
CA ASN A 95 2.68 -17.36 -15.43
C ASN A 95 1.26 -17.68 -15.95
N SER A 96 0.58 -18.64 -15.32
CA SER A 96 -0.80 -18.97 -15.66
C SER A 96 -1.75 -17.81 -15.36
N LEU A 97 -1.59 -17.14 -14.22
CA LEU A 97 -2.38 -15.96 -13.88
C LEU A 97 -2.14 -14.81 -14.88
N LEU A 98 -0.90 -14.58 -15.32
CA LEU A 98 -0.58 -13.57 -16.33
C LEU A 98 -1.28 -13.83 -17.68
N LEU A 99 -1.46 -15.09 -18.07
CA LEU A 99 -2.15 -15.48 -19.29
C LEU A 99 -3.68 -15.33 -19.21
N ASN A 100 -4.26 -15.34 -18.00
CA ASN A 100 -5.70 -15.33 -17.77
C ASN A 100 -6.20 -14.01 -17.17
N VAL A 101 -5.49 -12.92 -17.38
CA VAL A 101 -5.84 -11.60 -16.84
C VAL A 101 -7.09 -11.04 -17.52
N ARG A 102 -8.01 -10.54 -16.72
CA ARG A 102 -9.06 -9.59 -17.15
C ARG A 102 -8.84 -8.26 -16.44
N GLU A 103 -8.87 -7.19 -17.22
CA GLU A 103 -8.61 -5.84 -16.76
C GLU A 103 -9.92 -5.04 -16.68
N PHE A 104 -10.05 -4.24 -15.61
CA PHE A 104 -11.17 -3.35 -15.34
C PHE A 104 -10.65 -1.97 -15.00
N ALA A 105 -11.20 -0.95 -15.65
CA ALA A 105 -10.94 0.45 -15.33
C ALA A 105 -12.15 1.03 -14.57
N LEU A 106 -11.96 1.40 -13.31
CA LEU A 106 -12.99 1.94 -12.43
C LEU A 106 -12.48 3.22 -11.76
N ASP A 107 -13.14 4.33 -12.00
CA ASP A 107 -12.80 5.65 -11.44
C ASP A 107 -11.31 6.03 -11.60
N GLY A 108 -10.72 5.69 -12.75
CA GLY A 108 -9.31 5.95 -13.06
C GLY A 108 -8.33 4.98 -12.38
N LEU A 109 -8.83 3.93 -11.72
CA LEU A 109 -8.02 2.85 -11.15
C LEU A 109 -8.05 1.64 -12.07
N ARG A 110 -6.89 1.02 -12.22
CA ARG A 110 -6.69 -0.19 -13.02
C ARG A 110 -6.69 -1.42 -12.10
N ILE A 111 -7.73 -2.25 -12.20
CA ILE A 111 -7.92 -3.46 -11.40
C ILE A 111 -7.80 -4.67 -12.31
N ILE A 112 -7.01 -5.64 -11.92
CA ILE A 112 -6.87 -6.90 -12.63
C ILE A 112 -7.49 -8.04 -11.82
N VAL A 113 -8.21 -8.91 -12.48
CA VAL A 113 -8.76 -10.17 -11.93
C VAL A 113 -8.23 -11.30 -12.79
N SER A 114 -7.66 -12.31 -12.14
CA SER A 114 -7.12 -13.45 -12.87
C SER A 114 -7.44 -14.77 -12.17
N THR A 115 -7.50 -15.84 -12.95
CA THR A 115 -7.89 -17.17 -12.50
C THR A 115 -6.82 -18.21 -12.80
N HIS A 116 -6.69 -19.19 -11.91
CA HIS A 116 -5.86 -20.37 -12.12
C HIS A 116 -6.50 -21.59 -11.47
N ARG A 117 -6.25 -22.77 -12.02
CA ARG A 117 -6.72 -24.06 -11.48
C ARG A 117 -5.59 -25.07 -11.47
N GLN A 118 -5.39 -25.72 -10.34
CA GLN A 118 -4.47 -26.84 -10.22
C GLN A 118 -4.93 -27.85 -9.14
N PRO A 119 -4.56 -29.13 -9.26
CA PRO A 119 -5.01 -30.16 -8.32
C PRO A 119 -4.32 -30.09 -6.95
N LYS A 120 -3.05 -29.69 -6.91
CA LYS A 120 -2.25 -29.67 -5.68
C LYS A 120 -2.33 -28.30 -5.02
N TYR A 121 -2.32 -28.29 -3.70
CA TYR A 121 -2.19 -27.06 -2.92
C TYR A 121 -0.78 -26.50 -3.05
N GLU A 122 -0.69 -25.19 -3.27
CA GLU A 122 0.55 -24.41 -3.24
C GLU A 122 0.34 -23.17 -2.37
N GLY A 123 1.30 -22.94 -1.48
CA GLY A 123 1.29 -21.76 -0.61
C GLY A 123 1.81 -20.51 -1.31
N GLY A 124 1.80 -19.38 -0.58
CA GLY A 124 2.41 -18.15 -1.08
C GLY A 124 1.58 -17.36 -2.10
N LEU A 125 0.27 -17.64 -2.25
CA LEU A 125 -0.62 -16.90 -3.16
C LEU A 125 -0.59 -15.38 -2.92
N ALA A 126 -0.31 -14.95 -1.68
CA ALA A 126 -0.17 -13.55 -1.34
C ALA A 126 0.99 -12.87 -2.10
N ALA A 127 2.17 -13.50 -2.09
CA ALA A 127 3.35 -13.04 -2.81
C ALA A 127 3.12 -13.10 -4.34
N ILE A 128 2.54 -14.19 -4.83
CA ILE A 128 2.18 -14.35 -6.25
C ILE A 128 1.25 -13.23 -6.70
N THR A 129 0.22 -12.88 -5.90
CA THR A 129 -0.73 -11.81 -6.23
C THR A 129 -0.09 -10.42 -6.18
N SER A 130 0.83 -10.18 -5.23
CA SER A 130 1.63 -8.95 -5.19
C SER A 130 2.48 -8.83 -6.46
N LYS A 131 3.17 -9.91 -6.83
CA LYS A 131 4.01 -9.94 -8.03
C LYS A 131 3.21 -9.75 -9.33
N LEU A 132 2.02 -10.36 -9.40
CA LEU A 132 1.08 -10.15 -10.52
C LEU A 132 0.70 -8.67 -10.67
N LYS A 133 0.34 -8.01 -9.55
CA LYS A 133 0.00 -6.58 -9.51
C LYS A 133 1.18 -5.71 -9.99
N GLU A 134 2.37 -5.97 -9.48
CA GLU A 134 3.60 -5.23 -9.81
C GLU A 134 3.99 -5.41 -11.27
N THR A 135 4.01 -6.65 -11.76
CA THR A 135 4.39 -6.97 -13.14
C THR A 135 3.51 -6.25 -14.15
N LEU A 136 2.22 -6.11 -13.86
CA LEU A 136 1.26 -5.46 -14.75
C LEU A 136 1.07 -3.96 -14.45
N GLY A 137 1.72 -3.42 -13.42
CA GLY A 137 1.57 -2.02 -13.02
C GLY A 137 0.13 -1.64 -12.66
N ALA A 138 -0.63 -2.58 -12.05
CA ALA A 138 -2.01 -2.36 -11.70
C ALA A 138 -2.17 -1.73 -10.30
N ASP A 139 -3.24 -0.95 -10.09
CA ASP A 139 -3.59 -0.42 -8.76
C ASP A 139 -4.04 -1.50 -7.81
N ALA A 140 -4.66 -2.56 -8.36
CA ALA A 140 -5.03 -3.76 -7.60
C ALA A 140 -4.98 -5.03 -8.45
N ALA A 141 -4.70 -6.15 -7.78
CA ALA A 141 -4.80 -7.50 -8.33
C ALA A 141 -5.66 -8.39 -7.43
N ILE A 142 -6.50 -9.18 -8.07
CA ILE A 142 -7.35 -10.19 -7.45
C ILE A 142 -7.03 -11.52 -8.14
N ALA A 143 -6.41 -12.44 -7.40
CA ALA A 143 -6.15 -13.79 -7.86
C ALA A 143 -7.21 -14.75 -7.31
N ILE A 144 -7.80 -15.54 -8.17
CA ILE A 144 -8.81 -16.55 -7.85
C ILE A 144 -8.23 -17.90 -8.26
N VAL A 145 -7.81 -18.69 -7.30
CA VAL A 145 -7.08 -19.95 -7.55
C VAL A 145 -7.83 -21.13 -6.97
N GLU A 146 -8.19 -22.10 -7.81
CA GLU A 146 -8.79 -23.35 -7.36
C GLU A 146 -7.71 -24.39 -7.12
N MET A 147 -7.65 -24.90 -5.90
CA MET A 147 -6.75 -25.99 -5.45
C MET A 147 -7.49 -26.94 -4.51
N GLN A 148 -7.33 -28.26 -4.69
CA GLN A 148 -7.93 -29.28 -3.81
C GLN A 148 -9.45 -29.07 -3.60
N LYS A 149 -10.20 -28.73 -4.66
CA LYS A 149 -11.65 -28.46 -4.62
C LYS A 149 -12.05 -27.27 -3.72
N ARG A 150 -11.14 -26.34 -3.50
CA ARG A 150 -11.39 -25.06 -2.80
C ARG A 150 -10.95 -23.90 -3.67
N VAL A 151 -11.64 -22.81 -3.57
CA VAL A 151 -11.26 -21.58 -4.26
C VAL A 151 -10.64 -20.61 -3.27
N TYR A 152 -9.43 -20.20 -3.56
CA TYR A 152 -8.68 -19.19 -2.81
C TYR A 152 -8.81 -17.86 -3.53
N LEU A 153 -9.40 -16.90 -2.87
CA LEU A 153 -9.52 -15.52 -3.34
C LEU A 153 -8.46 -14.69 -2.59
N VAL A 154 -7.52 -14.11 -3.31
CA VAL A 154 -6.45 -13.30 -2.74
C VAL A 154 -6.42 -11.94 -3.41
N CYS A 155 -6.43 -10.88 -2.60
CA CYS A 155 -6.54 -9.49 -3.04
C CYS A 155 -5.36 -8.66 -2.57
N ARG A 156 -4.80 -7.81 -3.45
CA ARG A 156 -3.72 -6.86 -3.17
C ARG A 156 -3.97 -5.55 -3.88
N ALA A 157 -3.85 -4.42 -3.16
CA ALA A 157 -3.94 -3.08 -3.74
C ALA A 157 -2.80 -2.19 -3.27
N GLY A 158 -2.40 -1.25 -4.13
CA GLY A 158 -1.49 -0.16 -3.79
C GLY A 158 -2.22 1.16 -3.50
N SER A 159 -3.44 1.33 -4.01
CA SER A 159 -4.25 2.53 -3.81
C SER A 159 -5.07 2.49 -2.52
N LYS A 160 -5.04 3.58 -1.75
CA LYS A 160 -5.89 3.76 -0.55
C LYS A 160 -7.39 3.89 -0.89
N ARG A 161 -7.74 4.07 -2.16
CA ARG A 161 -9.12 4.12 -2.63
C ARG A 161 -9.75 2.75 -2.85
N ILE A 162 -8.97 1.66 -2.68
CA ILE A 162 -9.45 0.28 -2.87
C ILE A 162 -9.55 -0.40 -1.50
N HIS A 163 -10.73 -0.96 -1.19
CA HIS A 163 -11.04 -1.62 0.06
C HIS A 163 -11.68 -2.99 -0.20
N PHE A 164 -10.98 -4.06 0.08
CA PHE A 164 -11.46 -5.41 -0.21
C PHE A 164 -12.45 -6.00 0.79
N GLN A 165 -12.63 -5.39 1.96
CA GLN A 165 -13.52 -5.92 3.01
C GLN A 165 -14.94 -6.23 2.53
N PRO A 166 -15.64 -5.36 1.75
CA PRO A 166 -16.99 -5.66 1.27
C PRO A 166 -17.05 -6.90 0.37
N LEU A 167 -15.99 -7.15 -0.41
CA LEU A 167 -15.88 -8.31 -1.28
C LEU A 167 -15.56 -9.58 -0.49
N LEU A 168 -14.60 -9.52 0.42
CA LEU A 168 -14.13 -10.68 1.18
C LEU A 168 -15.15 -11.16 2.22
N ALA A 169 -15.91 -10.24 2.82
CA ALA A 169 -16.95 -10.57 3.80
C ALA A 169 -18.04 -11.49 3.21
N GLU A 170 -18.36 -11.36 1.92
CA GLU A 170 -19.33 -12.23 1.23
C GLU A 170 -18.91 -13.71 1.25
N TRP A 171 -17.61 -13.96 1.36
CA TRP A 171 -17.01 -15.31 1.34
C TRP A 171 -16.45 -15.75 2.69
N GLY A 172 -16.78 -15.03 3.78
CA GLY A 172 -16.25 -15.32 5.11
C GLY A 172 -14.74 -15.10 5.22
N GLY A 173 -14.18 -14.29 4.31
CA GLY A 173 -12.78 -13.89 4.32
C GLY A 173 -12.50 -12.67 5.16
N GLY A 174 -11.23 -12.26 5.21
CA GLY A 174 -10.80 -11.11 5.98
C GLY A 174 -9.42 -10.61 5.56
N GLY A 175 -8.97 -9.59 6.27
CA GLY A 175 -7.68 -8.93 6.04
C GLY A 175 -7.77 -7.44 6.33
N HIS A 176 -6.77 -6.71 5.85
CA HIS A 176 -6.72 -5.25 5.92
C HIS A 176 -7.42 -4.63 4.69
N ALA A 177 -7.62 -3.31 4.71
CA ALA A 177 -8.31 -2.61 3.63
C ALA A 177 -7.74 -2.93 2.23
N GLN A 178 -6.41 -2.97 2.09
CA GLN A 178 -5.69 -3.15 0.82
C GLN A 178 -5.15 -4.55 0.58
N ALA A 179 -5.32 -5.48 1.53
CA ALA A 179 -4.80 -6.84 1.42
C ALA A 179 -5.66 -7.81 2.22
N GLY A 180 -6.16 -8.84 1.57
CA GLY A 180 -6.95 -9.86 2.26
C GLY A 180 -7.15 -11.10 1.42
N SER A 181 -7.79 -12.10 2.03
CA SER A 181 -8.06 -13.38 1.37
C SER A 181 -9.33 -14.05 1.91
N ALA A 182 -9.88 -14.94 1.11
CA ALA A 182 -10.94 -15.86 1.51
C ALA A 182 -10.62 -17.27 1.02
N ASN A 183 -11.07 -18.29 1.78
CA ASN A 183 -10.98 -19.70 1.42
C ASN A 183 -12.41 -20.25 1.27
N ILE A 184 -12.81 -20.48 0.04
CA ILE A 184 -14.19 -20.77 -0.36
C ILE A 184 -14.33 -22.25 -0.66
N ARG A 185 -15.29 -22.93 -0.02
CA ARG A 185 -15.49 -24.38 -0.12
C ARG A 185 -16.67 -24.78 -1.01
N ASN A 186 -17.68 -23.93 -1.09
CA ASN A 186 -18.99 -24.29 -1.67
C ASN A 186 -19.32 -23.47 -2.93
N ALA A 187 -18.31 -23.08 -3.71
CA ALA A 187 -18.49 -22.38 -4.96
C ALA A 187 -17.44 -22.81 -5.98
N SER A 188 -17.78 -22.79 -7.26
CA SER A 188 -16.83 -23.04 -8.33
C SER A 188 -15.97 -21.80 -8.60
N LEU A 189 -14.85 -22.01 -9.29
CA LEU A 189 -13.98 -20.92 -9.74
C LEU A 189 -14.75 -19.88 -10.55
N GLU A 190 -15.62 -20.34 -11.46
CA GLU A 190 -16.44 -19.52 -12.34
C GLU A 190 -17.43 -18.65 -11.56
N GLN A 191 -18.13 -19.26 -10.60
CA GLN A 191 -19.08 -18.53 -9.73
C GLN A 191 -18.40 -17.43 -8.93
N VAL A 192 -17.21 -17.74 -8.35
CA VAL A 192 -16.42 -16.74 -7.61
C VAL A 192 -15.94 -15.64 -8.55
N PHE A 193 -15.46 -15.99 -9.74
CA PHE A 193 -15.00 -15.04 -10.72
C PHE A 193 -16.11 -14.07 -11.16
N GLU A 194 -17.28 -14.59 -11.54
CA GLU A 194 -18.42 -13.77 -11.96
C GLU A 194 -18.88 -12.85 -10.82
N ARG A 195 -18.95 -13.36 -9.60
CA ARG A 195 -19.34 -12.59 -8.43
C ARG A 195 -18.33 -11.49 -8.11
N VAL A 196 -17.04 -11.78 -8.17
CA VAL A 196 -15.97 -10.80 -8.00
C VAL A 196 -16.11 -9.70 -9.05
N CYS A 197 -16.20 -10.03 -10.33
CA CYS A 197 -16.31 -9.06 -11.40
C CYS A 197 -17.55 -8.15 -11.25
N SER A 198 -18.70 -8.71 -10.88
CA SER A 198 -19.93 -7.92 -10.66
C SER A 198 -19.87 -7.00 -9.43
N SER A 199 -19.00 -7.30 -8.48
CA SER A 199 -18.89 -6.58 -7.21
C SER A 199 -17.73 -5.57 -7.17
N LEU A 200 -16.92 -5.43 -8.23
CA LEU A 200 -15.75 -4.56 -8.24
C LEU A 200 -16.07 -3.08 -7.94
N HIS A 201 -17.24 -2.59 -8.35
CA HIS A 201 -17.67 -1.21 -8.06
C HIS A 201 -17.80 -0.94 -6.55
N ARG A 202 -17.97 -1.97 -5.72
CA ARG A 202 -18.16 -1.85 -4.26
C ARG A 202 -16.84 -1.72 -3.50
N ILE A 203 -15.72 -2.07 -4.14
CA ILE A 203 -14.40 -2.01 -3.50
C ILE A 203 -13.67 -0.69 -3.80
N VAL A 204 -14.18 0.13 -4.71
CA VAL A 204 -13.56 1.40 -5.12
C VAL A 204 -14.27 2.57 -4.47
N SER A 205 -13.53 3.39 -3.72
CA SER A 205 -14.01 4.68 -3.26
C SER A 205 -13.88 5.73 -4.37
N PRO A 206 -14.90 6.54 -4.62
CA PRO A 206 -14.85 7.57 -5.64
C PRO A 206 -13.66 8.52 -5.46
N ALA A 207 -13.14 9.06 -6.55
CA ALA A 207 -12.13 10.10 -6.48
C ALA A 207 -12.71 11.36 -5.85
N VAL A 208 -11.97 11.98 -4.92
CA VAL A 208 -12.34 13.28 -4.41
C VAL A 208 -12.15 14.29 -5.54
N THR A 209 -13.25 14.86 -6.01
CA THR A 209 -13.25 15.86 -7.10
C THR A 209 -13.29 17.27 -6.53
N ALA A 210 -12.84 18.25 -7.32
CA ALA A 210 -12.98 19.66 -6.98
C ALA A 210 -14.44 20.03 -6.66
N ARG A 211 -15.42 19.40 -7.35
CA ARG A 211 -16.84 19.59 -7.08
C ARG A 211 -17.26 19.21 -5.66
N LEU A 212 -16.65 18.16 -5.09
CA LEU A 212 -16.93 17.73 -3.71
C LEU A 212 -16.24 18.61 -2.66
N MET A 213 -15.13 19.25 -3.04
CA MET A 213 -14.33 20.09 -2.13
C MET A 213 -14.64 21.57 -2.24
N MET A 214 -15.23 22.02 -3.36
CA MET A 214 -15.51 23.43 -3.56
C MET A 214 -16.63 23.92 -2.64
N SER A 215 -16.54 25.18 -2.20
CA SER A 215 -17.64 25.90 -1.56
C SER A 215 -18.67 26.29 -2.61
N ALA A 216 -19.93 25.91 -2.42
CA ALA A 216 -21.02 26.22 -3.33
C ALA A 216 -22.27 26.66 -2.54
N PRO A 217 -23.00 27.71 -2.98
CA PRO A 217 -22.69 28.59 -4.10
C PRO A 217 -21.43 29.42 -3.84
N VAL A 218 -20.68 29.71 -4.91
CA VAL A 218 -19.48 30.56 -4.82
C VAL A 218 -19.91 31.97 -4.44
N LYS A 219 -19.31 32.52 -3.39
CA LYS A 219 -19.46 33.95 -3.05
C LYS A 219 -18.40 34.75 -3.78
N THR A 220 -18.83 35.72 -4.53
CA THR A 220 -17.98 36.62 -5.30
C THR A 220 -18.02 38.05 -4.72
N ILE A 221 -17.04 38.84 -5.03
CA ILE A 221 -17.02 40.28 -4.71
C ILE A 221 -16.85 41.09 -5.98
N PRO A 222 -17.40 42.31 -6.03
CA PRO A 222 -17.25 43.17 -7.19
C PRO A 222 -15.87 43.85 -7.21
N PRO A 223 -15.33 44.24 -8.40
CA PRO A 223 -13.98 44.80 -8.53
C PRO A 223 -13.80 46.19 -7.89
N HIS A 224 -14.88 46.90 -7.60
CA HIS A 224 -14.84 48.21 -6.92
C HIS A 224 -14.88 48.13 -5.39
N MET A 225 -15.01 46.91 -4.83
CA MET A 225 -14.94 46.71 -3.37
C MET A 225 -13.55 47.05 -2.85
N THR A 226 -13.48 47.77 -1.75
CA THR A 226 -12.20 48.13 -1.13
C THR A 226 -11.53 46.92 -0.50
N ILE A 227 -10.20 46.99 -0.31
CA ILE A 227 -9.44 45.90 0.34
C ILE A 227 -9.92 45.68 1.79
N GLU A 228 -10.28 46.75 2.50
CA GLU A 228 -10.79 46.67 3.87
C GLU A 228 -12.13 45.92 3.94
N GLU A 229 -13.04 46.23 3.03
CA GLU A 229 -14.32 45.50 2.91
C GLU A 229 -14.11 44.04 2.55
N ALA A 230 -13.21 43.75 1.58
CA ALA A 230 -12.89 42.42 1.18
C ALA A 230 -12.30 41.59 2.34
N ALA A 231 -11.39 42.19 3.13
CA ALA A 231 -10.84 41.59 4.34
C ALA A 231 -11.94 41.31 5.39
N GLY A 232 -12.88 42.22 5.56
CA GLY A 232 -14.05 42.04 6.43
C GLY A 232 -14.93 40.87 5.97
N HIS A 233 -15.10 40.68 4.67
CA HIS A 233 -15.79 39.52 4.09
C HIS A 233 -15.02 38.22 4.31
N MET A 234 -13.68 38.21 4.15
CA MET A 234 -12.82 37.04 4.44
C MET A 234 -12.98 36.60 5.89
N TYR A 235 -12.90 37.55 6.83
CA TYR A 235 -13.07 37.26 8.23
C TYR A 235 -14.48 36.73 8.57
N ARG A 236 -15.52 37.37 8.04
CA ARG A 236 -16.94 37.05 8.30
C ARG A 236 -17.31 35.63 7.81
N TYR A 237 -16.76 35.23 6.66
CA TYR A 237 -17.10 33.92 6.03
C TYR A 237 -16.06 32.85 6.25
N GLY A 238 -14.94 33.17 6.93
CA GLY A 238 -13.84 32.22 7.16
C GLY A 238 -13.14 31.78 5.87
N HIS A 239 -13.13 32.64 4.85
CA HIS A 239 -12.48 32.38 3.57
C HIS A 239 -11.14 33.12 3.49
N THR A 240 -10.14 32.48 2.86
CA THR A 240 -8.82 33.09 2.63
C THR A 240 -8.75 33.87 1.33
N GLY A 241 -9.81 33.86 0.51
CA GLY A 241 -9.88 34.59 -0.73
C GLY A 241 -11.27 34.57 -1.34
N PHE A 242 -11.51 35.49 -2.28
CA PHE A 242 -12.75 35.60 -3.06
C PHE A 242 -12.47 35.74 -4.53
N PRO A 243 -13.27 35.07 -5.40
CA PRO A 243 -13.34 35.42 -6.82
C PRO A 243 -13.90 36.84 -6.98
N VAL A 244 -13.31 37.62 -7.88
CA VAL A 244 -13.79 38.95 -8.26
C VAL A 244 -14.61 38.82 -9.55
N GLU A 245 -15.86 39.25 -9.50
CA GLU A 245 -16.82 39.11 -10.59
C GLU A 245 -17.34 40.48 -11.06
N ALA A 246 -17.36 40.68 -12.37
CA ALA A 246 -17.98 41.77 -13.03
C ALA A 246 -18.89 41.28 -14.16
N ASP A 247 -20.14 41.73 -14.20
CA ASP A 247 -21.13 41.38 -15.22
C ASP A 247 -21.30 39.88 -15.47
N GLY A 248 -21.31 39.10 -14.41
CA GLY A 248 -21.45 37.64 -14.47
C GLY A 248 -20.19 36.92 -14.95
N ARG A 249 -19.03 37.62 -15.03
CA ARG A 249 -17.76 37.04 -15.46
C ARG A 249 -16.71 37.13 -14.37
N LEU A 250 -15.94 36.07 -14.21
CA LEU A 250 -14.78 36.05 -13.33
C LEU A 250 -13.68 36.94 -13.96
N VAL A 251 -13.28 38.00 -13.26
CA VAL A 251 -12.24 38.94 -13.71
C VAL A 251 -10.95 38.85 -12.90
N GLY A 252 -10.97 38.17 -11.77
CA GLY A 252 -9.80 37.98 -10.93
C GLY A 252 -10.10 37.18 -9.66
N ILE A 253 -9.11 37.10 -8.81
CA ILE A 253 -9.19 36.53 -7.45
C ILE A 253 -8.40 37.44 -6.52
N ILE A 254 -8.87 37.58 -5.29
CA ILE A 254 -8.14 38.23 -4.20
C ILE A 254 -7.93 37.21 -3.09
N SER A 255 -6.71 37.14 -2.52
CA SER A 255 -6.33 36.24 -1.42
C SER A 255 -5.37 36.97 -0.47
#